data_b0f7bc14e366eb36fa577e014c7bc667
#
_entry.id   b0f7bc14e366eb36fa577e014c7bc667
#
_cell.length_a   1.000
_cell.length_b   1.000
_cell.length_c   1.000
_cell.angle_alpha   90.00
_cell.angle_beta   90.00
_cell.angle_gamma   90.00
#
_symmetry.space_group_name_H-M   'P 1'
#
loop_
_entity.id
_entity.type
_entity.pdbx_description
1 polymer ?
#
loop_
_entity_poly.entity_id
_entity_poly.type
_entity_poly.pdbx_seq_one_letter_code
_entity_poly.pdbx_strand_id
1 'polypeptide(L)'
;FDRGWGTQAEMCSYVACWALSTWFMPGLTVASYIWPTGPYGTGKTNLLIVLSKICYLAELILPSGTHAAIRTFAQYGSTLLIDDAERLTYRPNADNPVRELLLGGNRKGATIPMRVPSGEKGWRNVRINSFSPKGFSAINLPDSVLASRTVMVPLKRTTDRARGNTDPN
;
A
#
# COMPACT_ATOMS: atom_id res chain seq x y z
N PHE A 1 -17.07 17.06 -2.53
CA PHE A 1 -16.84 16.02 -3.53
C PHE A 1 -17.78 14.86 -3.24
N ASP A 2 -19.02 15.03 -3.67
CA ASP A 2 -20.03 13.98 -3.62
C ASP A 2 -19.93 13.13 -4.89
N ARG A 3 -18.83 12.44 -5.04
CA ARG A 3 -18.79 11.30 -5.95
C ARG A 3 -19.40 10.16 -5.18
N GLY A 4 -20.59 9.73 -5.59
CA GLY A 4 -21.31 8.62 -5.00
C GLY A 4 -20.40 7.42 -4.84
N TRP A 5 -19.83 7.28 -3.67
CA TRP A 5 -19.14 6.06 -3.27
C TRP A 5 -20.21 4.99 -3.25
N GLY A 6 -20.01 3.92 -3.97
CA GLY A 6 -20.92 2.80 -4.03
C GLY A 6 -21.36 2.30 -2.66
N THR A 7 -22.31 1.42 -2.64
CA THR A 7 -22.80 0.79 -1.40
C THR A 7 -21.64 0.12 -0.65
N GLN A 8 -21.82 -0.13 0.64
CA GLN A 8 -20.84 -0.89 1.45
C GLN A 8 -20.49 -2.25 0.80
N ALA A 9 -21.49 -2.91 0.21
CA ALA A 9 -21.30 -4.19 -0.48
C ALA A 9 -20.39 -4.06 -1.71
N GLU A 10 -20.56 -3.02 -2.51
CA GLU A 10 -19.70 -2.76 -3.68
C GLU A 10 -18.26 -2.47 -3.25
N MET A 11 -18.07 -1.73 -2.17
CA MET A 11 -16.74 -1.45 -1.64
C MET A 11 -16.06 -2.72 -1.11
N CYS A 12 -16.79 -3.58 -0.39
CA CYS A 12 -16.27 -4.88 0.05
C CYS A 12 -15.89 -5.76 -1.14
N SER A 13 -16.75 -5.81 -2.18
CA SER A 13 -16.46 -6.56 -3.41
C SER A 13 -15.21 -6.03 -4.12
N TYR A 14 -15.06 -4.69 -4.18
CA TYR A 14 -13.86 -4.07 -4.75
C TYR A 14 -12.59 -4.48 -3.98
N VAL A 15 -12.60 -4.38 -2.65
CA VAL A 15 -11.46 -4.77 -1.82
C VAL A 15 -11.12 -6.26 -1.97
N ALA A 16 -12.14 -7.13 -2.04
CA ALA A 16 -11.95 -8.55 -2.28
C ALA A 16 -11.33 -8.84 -3.66
N CYS A 17 -11.83 -8.21 -4.72
CA CYS A 17 -11.27 -8.31 -6.06
C CYS A 17 -9.83 -7.77 -6.12
N TRP A 18 -9.55 -6.68 -5.41
CA TRP A 18 -8.21 -6.15 -5.31
C TRP A 18 -7.26 -7.15 -4.61
N ALA A 19 -7.69 -7.74 -3.48
CA ALA A 19 -6.90 -8.76 -2.80
C ALA A 19 -6.63 -9.97 -3.69
N LEU A 20 -7.65 -10.44 -4.42
CA LEU A 20 -7.49 -11.53 -5.36
C LEU A 20 -6.51 -11.17 -6.49
N SER A 21 -6.56 -9.94 -7.01
CA SER A 21 -5.66 -9.49 -8.09
C SER A 21 -4.18 -9.55 -7.71
N THR A 22 -3.85 -9.48 -6.41
CA THR A 22 -2.46 -9.58 -5.94
C THR A 22 -1.79 -10.92 -6.28
N TRP A 23 -2.58 -11.99 -6.43
CA TRP A 23 -2.12 -13.32 -6.81
C TRP A 23 -1.83 -13.47 -8.31
N PHE A 24 -2.33 -12.54 -9.12
CA PHE A 24 -2.20 -12.57 -10.57
C PHE A 24 -1.29 -11.46 -11.12
N MET A 25 -0.46 -10.85 -10.27
CA MET A 25 0.41 -9.75 -10.64
C MET A 25 1.27 -9.98 -11.89
N PRO A 26 1.82 -11.19 -12.15
CA PRO A 26 2.59 -11.43 -13.37
C PRO A 26 1.79 -11.21 -14.66
N GLY A 27 0.47 -11.40 -14.63
CA GLY A 27 -0.43 -11.18 -15.75
C GLY A 27 -0.93 -9.73 -15.91
N LEU A 28 -0.69 -8.88 -14.91
CA LEU A 28 -1.16 -7.51 -14.91
C LEU A 28 -0.08 -6.54 -15.42
N THR A 29 -0.53 -5.49 -16.09
CA THR A 29 0.35 -4.38 -16.54
C THR A 29 0.34 -3.19 -15.59
N VAL A 30 -0.70 -3.08 -14.77
CA VAL A 30 -0.89 -2.02 -13.77
C VAL A 30 -1.35 -2.63 -12.46
N ALA A 31 -0.72 -2.24 -11.37
CA ALA A 31 -1.17 -2.49 -10.01
C ALA A 31 -1.87 -1.26 -9.47
N SER A 32 -3.17 -1.34 -9.21
CA SER A 32 -3.88 -0.30 -8.48
C SER A 32 -3.49 -0.34 -7.01
N TYR A 33 -3.47 0.81 -6.38
CA TYR A 33 -3.28 0.93 -4.94
C TYR A 33 -4.63 1.09 -4.25
N ILE A 34 -4.71 0.71 -2.97
CA ILE A 34 -5.88 1.00 -2.13
C ILE A 34 -5.49 1.92 -0.97
N TRP A 35 -6.43 2.77 -0.59
CA TRP A 35 -6.23 3.75 0.46
C TRP A 35 -7.41 3.74 1.44
N PRO A 36 -7.41 2.84 2.43
CA PRO A 36 -8.32 2.93 3.57
C PRO A 36 -8.18 4.26 4.29
N THR A 37 -9.26 5.02 4.34
CA THR A 37 -9.28 6.35 4.96
C THR A 37 -10.50 6.51 5.87
N GLY A 38 -10.36 7.33 6.89
CA GLY A 38 -11.42 7.61 7.85
C GLY A 38 -10.86 8.07 9.20
N PRO A 39 -11.71 8.58 10.10
CA PRO A 39 -11.31 8.99 11.44
C PRO A 39 -10.63 7.89 12.26
N TYR A 40 -10.10 8.25 13.41
CA TYR A 40 -9.56 7.26 14.35
C TYR A 40 -10.63 6.23 14.76
N GLY A 41 -10.21 4.97 14.93
CA GLY A 41 -11.08 3.89 15.37
C GLY A 41 -12.11 3.42 14.33
N THR A 42 -11.87 3.66 13.04
CA THR A 42 -12.73 3.18 11.94
C THR A 42 -12.30 1.81 11.38
N GLY A 43 -11.26 1.17 11.95
CA GLY A 43 -10.82 -0.15 11.53
C GLY A 43 -9.84 -0.16 10.35
N LYS A 44 -9.15 0.96 10.06
CA LYS A 44 -8.15 1.01 8.97
C LYS A 44 -7.06 -0.04 9.13
N THR A 45 -6.42 -0.09 10.30
CA THR A 45 -5.38 -1.07 10.64
C THR A 45 -5.94 -2.49 10.59
N ASN A 46 -7.15 -2.72 11.12
CA ASN A 46 -7.81 -4.04 11.07
C ASN A 46 -8.01 -4.50 9.62
N LEU A 47 -8.42 -3.60 8.72
CA LEU A 47 -8.51 -3.94 7.30
C LEU A 47 -7.15 -4.36 6.73
N LEU A 48 -6.06 -3.64 7.05
CA LEU A 48 -4.72 -4.04 6.61
C LEU A 48 -4.30 -5.39 7.20
N ILE A 49 -4.64 -5.68 8.47
CA ILE A 49 -4.36 -6.99 9.08
C ILE A 49 -5.10 -8.10 8.33
N VAL A 50 -6.39 -7.93 8.03
CA VAL A 50 -7.14 -8.91 7.22
C VAL A 50 -6.49 -9.09 5.85
N LEU A 51 -6.13 -8.00 5.16
CA LEU A 51 -5.48 -8.06 3.87
C LEU A 51 -4.11 -8.76 3.94
N SER A 52 -3.37 -8.61 5.04
CA SER A 52 -2.09 -9.31 5.21
C SER A 52 -2.21 -10.83 5.27
N LYS A 53 -3.40 -11.34 5.60
CA LYS A 53 -3.66 -12.80 5.65
C LYS A 53 -4.11 -13.38 4.31
N ILE A 54 -4.66 -12.55 3.41
CA ILE A 54 -5.30 -13.03 2.17
C ILE A 54 -4.60 -12.59 0.88
N CYS A 55 -3.79 -11.52 0.92
CA CYS A 55 -3.05 -11.05 -0.25
C CYS A 55 -1.76 -11.86 -0.47
N TYR A 56 -1.27 -11.85 -1.71
CA TYR A 56 -0.04 -12.56 -2.10
C TYR A 56 1.19 -11.96 -1.44
N LEU A 57 1.97 -12.78 -0.70
CA LEU A 57 3.18 -12.38 0.01
C LEU A 57 3.03 -11.02 0.71
N ALA A 58 1.93 -10.85 1.42
CA ALA A 58 1.61 -9.55 2.00
C ALA A 58 2.46 -9.26 3.25
N GLU A 59 3.04 -8.06 3.27
CA GLU A 59 3.86 -7.54 4.36
C GLU A 59 3.21 -6.31 4.96
N LEU A 60 2.83 -6.40 6.22
CA LEU A 60 2.32 -5.26 6.99
C LEU A 60 3.48 -4.46 7.57
N ILE A 61 3.64 -3.25 7.07
CA ILE A 61 4.73 -2.35 7.41
C ILE A 61 4.20 -1.28 8.35
N LEU A 62 4.71 -1.32 9.58
CA LEU A 62 4.43 -0.31 10.59
C LEU A 62 5.23 0.97 10.32
N PRO A 63 4.87 2.13 10.93
CA PRO A 63 5.56 3.41 10.72
C PRO A 63 7.06 3.41 10.99
N SER A 64 7.56 2.42 11.76
CA SER A 64 8.98 2.20 12.04
C SER A 64 9.72 1.38 10.98
N GLY A 65 9.02 0.88 9.96
CA GLY A 65 9.61 0.08 8.89
C GLY A 65 10.72 0.81 8.15
N THR A 66 11.86 0.12 7.95
CA THR A 66 13.00 0.72 7.27
C THR A 66 12.78 0.76 5.76
N HIS A 67 13.30 1.80 5.12
CA HIS A 67 13.29 1.93 3.67
C HIS A 67 13.93 0.73 2.95
N ALA A 68 14.97 0.13 3.55
CA ALA A 68 15.62 -1.06 2.99
C ALA A 68 14.69 -2.28 2.97
N ALA A 69 13.91 -2.50 4.03
CA ALA A 69 12.94 -3.59 4.10
C ALA A 69 11.85 -3.43 3.02
N ILE A 70 11.28 -2.23 2.89
CA ILE A 70 10.24 -1.93 1.89
C ILE A 70 10.75 -2.24 0.47
N ARG A 71 12.00 -1.86 0.16
CA ARG A 71 12.61 -2.16 -1.14
C ARG A 71 12.78 -3.66 -1.37
N THR A 72 13.23 -4.39 -0.37
CA THR A 72 13.44 -5.83 -0.47
C THR A 72 12.12 -6.55 -0.77
N PHE A 73 11.07 -6.24 -0.03
CA PHE A 73 9.75 -6.81 -0.27
C PHE A 73 9.19 -6.43 -1.64
N ALA A 74 9.33 -5.17 -2.08
CA ALA A 74 8.91 -4.75 -3.41
C ALA A 74 9.61 -5.54 -4.53
N GLN A 75 10.89 -5.88 -4.36
CA GLN A 75 11.65 -6.66 -5.34
C GLN A 75 11.07 -8.06 -5.56
N TYR A 76 10.49 -8.67 -4.53
CA TYR A 76 9.82 -9.97 -4.61
C TYR A 76 8.38 -9.88 -5.15
N GLY A 77 7.90 -8.69 -5.48
CA GLY A 77 6.52 -8.48 -5.91
C GLY A 77 5.50 -8.64 -4.78
N SER A 78 5.95 -8.55 -3.53
CA SER A 78 5.10 -8.64 -2.34
C SER A 78 4.05 -7.56 -2.31
N THR A 79 2.89 -7.86 -1.73
CA THR A 79 1.87 -6.86 -1.42
C THR A 79 2.32 -6.04 -0.20
N LEU A 80 2.57 -4.75 -0.40
CA LEU A 80 3.00 -3.86 0.67
C LEU A 80 1.79 -3.18 1.31
N LEU A 81 1.58 -3.43 2.58
CA LEU A 81 0.51 -2.82 3.38
C LEU A 81 1.15 -1.88 4.40
N ILE A 82 0.95 -0.58 4.22
CA ILE A 82 1.65 0.46 5.00
C ILE A 82 0.64 1.15 5.91
N ASP A 83 0.80 0.96 7.21
CA ASP A 83 -0.02 1.62 8.21
C ASP A 83 0.53 3.02 8.52
N ASP A 84 -0.37 3.94 8.93
CA ASP A 84 -0.05 5.33 9.25
C ASP A 84 0.76 6.05 8.14
N ALA A 85 0.27 5.96 6.91
CA ALA A 85 0.93 6.54 5.73
C ALA A 85 0.92 8.08 5.68
N GLU A 86 0.48 8.77 6.73
CA GLU A 86 0.48 10.24 6.81
C GLU A 86 1.85 10.85 6.53
N ARG A 87 2.91 10.19 6.98
CA ARG A 87 4.29 10.67 6.75
C ARG A 87 4.68 10.69 5.28
N LEU A 88 4.01 9.90 4.45
CA LEU A 88 4.27 9.85 3.01
C LEU A 88 3.63 11.02 2.28
N THR A 89 2.60 11.64 2.88
CA THR A 89 1.83 12.73 2.29
C THR A 89 2.24 14.11 2.80
N TYR A 90 2.79 14.18 4.00
CA TYR A 90 3.00 15.45 4.73
C TYR A 90 4.17 16.31 4.24
N ARG A 91 5.11 15.77 3.48
CA ARG A 91 6.26 16.53 2.95
C ARG A 91 6.52 16.18 1.48
N PRO A 92 5.80 16.80 0.54
CA PRO A 92 5.96 16.49 -0.89
C PRO A 92 7.35 16.87 -1.44
N ASN A 93 8.09 17.77 -0.77
CA ASN A 93 9.37 18.31 -1.23
C ASN A 93 10.60 17.74 -0.50
N ALA A 94 10.43 16.79 0.42
CA ALA A 94 11.58 16.11 1.01
C ALA A 94 11.97 14.92 0.13
N ASP A 95 13.25 14.76 -0.14
CA ASP A 95 13.82 13.54 -0.73
C ASP A 95 13.42 12.34 0.12
N ASN A 96 12.27 11.75 -0.18
CA ASN A 96 11.76 10.59 0.51
C ASN A 96 11.86 9.39 -0.43
N PRO A 97 12.90 8.58 -0.30
CA PRO A 97 13.13 7.42 -1.17
C PRO A 97 12.01 6.37 -1.09
N VAL A 98 11.28 6.32 0.03
CA VAL A 98 10.07 5.47 0.17
C VAL A 98 8.98 5.98 -0.77
N ARG A 99 8.78 7.29 -0.83
CA ARG A 99 7.79 7.91 -1.70
C ARG A 99 8.07 7.61 -3.17
N GLU A 100 9.33 7.71 -3.61
CA GLU A 100 9.71 7.37 -4.99
C GLU A 100 9.40 5.91 -5.33
N LEU A 101 9.73 4.99 -4.43
CA LEU A 101 9.38 3.58 -4.55
C LEU A 101 7.86 3.39 -4.70
N LEU A 102 7.09 4.10 -3.90
CA LEU A 102 5.63 3.97 -3.90
C LEU A 102 5.03 4.59 -5.16
N LEU A 103 5.54 5.72 -5.61
CA LEU A 103 5.08 6.36 -6.84
C LEU A 103 5.46 5.57 -8.10
N GLY A 104 6.65 4.97 -8.13
CA GLY A 104 7.16 4.27 -9.31
C GLY A 104 6.55 2.89 -9.56
N GLY A 105 5.99 2.26 -8.54
CA GLY A 105 5.70 0.82 -8.57
C GLY A 105 4.34 0.38 -9.08
N ASN A 106 3.54 1.24 -9.70
CA ASN A 106 2.21 0.88 -10.18
C ASN A 106 2.17 0.32 -11.61
N ARG A 107 3.27 0.38 -12.36
CA ARG A 107 3.35 -0.12 -13.73
C ARG A 107 4.38 -1.23 -13.85
N LYS A 108 4.04 -2.27 -14.62
CA LYS A 108 4.95 -3.38 -14.92
C LYS A 108 6.22 -2.87 -15.59
N GLY A 109 7.37 -3.39 -15.15
CA GLY A 109 8.68 -2.93 -15.62
C GLY A 109 9.24 -1.71 -14.89
N ALA A 110 8.50 -1.16 -13.92
CA ALA A 110 9.02 -0.09 -13.07
C ALA A 110 10.18 -0.61 -12.22
N THR A 111 11.30 0.08 -12.28
CA THR A 111 12.51 -0.25 -11.53
C THR A 111 13.08 0.97 -10.83
N ILE A 112 13.73 0.73 -9.71
CA ILE A 112 14.43 1.76 -8.93
C ILE A 112 15.93 1.45 -8.94
N PRO A 113 16.79 2.44 -9.25
CA PRO A 113 18.23 2.27 -9.14
C PRO A 113 18.64 2.16 -7.68
N MET A 114 19.52 1.22 -7.38
CA MET A 114 20.08 1.03 -6.05
C MET A 114 21.58 0.77 -6.13
N ARG A 115 22.34 1.31 -5.18
CA ARG A 115 23.73 0.97 -4.97
C ARG A 115 23.84 -0.20 -4.01
N VAL A 116 24.54 -1.24 -4.40
CA VAL A 116 24.86 -2.39 -3.55
C VAL A 116 26.38 -2.58 -3.47
N PRO A 117 26.90 -3.06 -2.34
CA PRO A 117 28.31 -3.39 -2.22
C PRO A 117 28.72 -4.42 -3.29
N SER A 118 29.90 -4.25 -3.86
CA SER A 118 30.47 -5.15 -4.86
C SER A 118 31.92 -5.43 -4.51
N GLY A 119 32.19 -6.59 -3.91
CA GLY A 119 33.53 -6.97 -3.48
C GLY A 119 34.09 -6.11 -2.32
N GLU A 120 35.40 -6.23 -2.07
CA GLU A 120 36.01 -5.65 -0.86
C GLU A 120 36.07 -4.12 -0.81
N LYS A 121 35.92 -3.39 -1.91
CA LYS A 121 36.01 -1.91 -1.94
C LYS A 121 35.13 -1.22 -2.99
N GLY A 122 34.15 -1.91 -3.58
CA GLY A 122 33.39 -1.35 -4.68
C GLY A 122 31.90 -1.23 -4.43
N TRP A 123 31.24 -0.38 -5.22
CA TRP A 123 29.78 -0.26 -5.28
C TRP A 123 29.32 -0.46 -6.72
N ARG A 124 28.24 -1.22 -6.91
CA ARG A 124 27.59 -1.35 -8.22
C ARG A 124 26.16 -0.82 -8.18
N ASN A 125 25.72 -0.27 -9.30
CA ASN A 125 24.33 0.09 -9.48
C ASN A 125 23.57 -1.15 -9.97
N VAL A 126 22.48 -1.47 -9.29
CA VAL A 126 21.50 -2.48 -9.69
C VAL A 126 20.15 -1.81 -9.87
N ARG A 127 19.30 -2.39 -10.70
CA ARG A 127 17.89 -1.99 -10.80
C ARG A 127 17.04 -3.04 -10.11
N ILE A 128 16.26 -2.62 -9.14
CA ILE A 128 15.32 -3.50 -8.43
C ILE A 128 13.91 -3.28 -8.97
N ASN A 129 13.15 -4.36 -9.04
CA ASN A 129 11.74 -4.27 -9.38
C ASN A 129 10.99 -3.51 -8.29
N SER A 130 10.13 -2.57 -8.68
CA SER A 130 9.25 -1.84 -7.76
C SER A 130 7.78 -2.11 -8.02
N PHE A 131 7.47 -2.87 -9.08
CA PHE A 131 6.10 -3.19 -9.46
C PHE A 131 5.49 -4.17 -8.46
N SER A 132 4.59 -3.68 -7.62
CA SER A 132 3.89 -4.48 -6.62
C SER A 132 2.58 -3.82 -6.18
N PRO A 133 1.59 -4.61 -5.71
CA PRO A 133 0.38 -4.08 -5.12
C PRO A 133 0.71 -3.33 -3.82
N LYS A 134 -0.02 -2.25 -3.54
CA LYS A 134 0.19 -1.47 -2.31
C LYS A 134 -1.14 -1.04 -1.69
N GLY A 135 -1.22 -1.17 -0.38
CA GLY A 135 -2.30 -0.66 0.44
C GLY A 135 -1.75 0.30 1.49
N PHE A 136 -2.46 1.40 1.73
CA PHE A 136 -2.06 2.41 2.69
C PHE A 136 -3.20 2.67 3.66
N SER A 137 -2.92 2.88 4.93
CA SER A 137 -3.92 3.42 5.83
C SER A 137 -3.53 4.84 6.23
N ALA A 138 -4.47 5.75 6.19
CA ALA A 138 -4.25 7.12 6.63
C ALA A 138 -5.55 7.81 7.01
N ILE A 139 -5.46 8.86 7.82
CA ILE A 139 -6.59 9.75 8.12
C ILE A 139 -6.77 10.71 6.96
N ASN A 140 -5.67 11.27 6.47
CA ASN A 140 -5.65 12.24 5.39
C ASN A 140 -5.70 11.55 4.01
N LEU A 141 -6.17 12.31 3.03
CA LEU A 141 -6.15 11.89 1.63
C LEU A 141 -4.72 11.96 1.07
N PRO A 142 -4.36 11.11 0.11
CA PRO A 142 -3.09 11.22 -0.58
C PRO A 142 -3.02 12.51 -1.42
N ASP A 143 -1.81 12.96 -1.72
CA ASP A 143 -1.62 14.02 -2.72
C ASP A 143 -2.11 13.59 -4.11
N SER A 144 -2.25 14.55 -5.03
CA SER A 144 -2.83 14.33 -6.36
C SER A 144 -2.09 13.27 -7.18
N VAL A 145 -0.77 13.15 -7.03
CA VAL A 145 0.03 12.18 -7.79
C VAL A 145 -0.22 10.77 -7.30
N LEU A 146 -0.23 10.57 -5.98
CA LEU A 146 -0.52 9.27 -5.38
C LEU A 146 -2.01 8.92 -5.54
N ALA A 147 -2.91 9.90 -5.41
CA ALA A 147 -4.35 9.73 -5.61
C ALA A 147 -4.70 9.21 -7.01
N SER A 148 -3.95 9.62 -8.05
CA SER A 148 -4.19 9.16 -9.43
C SER A 148 -3.97 7.66 -9.65
N ARG A 149 -3.31 6.98 -8.72
CA ARG A 149 -2.97 5.54 -8.76
C ARG A 149 -3.72 4.72 -7.72
N THR A 150 -4.54 5.38 -6.94
CA THR A 150 -5.11 4.83 -5.70
C THR A 150 -6.62 4.85 -5.74
N VAL A 151 -7.25 3.77 -5.33
CA VAL A 151 -8.68 3.75 -5.05
C VAL A 151 -8.89 3.98 -3.55
N MET A 152 -9.73 4.96 -3.26
CA MET A 152 -10.06 5.33 -1.89
C MET A 152 -11.08 4.36 -1.31
N VAL A 153 -10.83 3.89 -0.09
CA VAL A 153 -11.73 3.00 0.65
C VAL A 153 -12.19 3.73 1.92
N PRO A 154 -13.28 4.51 1.85
CA PRO A 154 -13.75 5.27 2.99
C PRO A 154 -14.35 4.35 4.06
N LEU A 155 -13.82 4.43 5.27
CA LEU A 155 -14.28 3.67 6.42
C LEU A 155 -15.02 4.59 7.39
N LYS A 156 -16.12 4.09 7.93
CA LYS A 156 -16.93 4.77 8.94
C LYS A 156 -16.95 3.95 10.22
N ARG A 157 -17.00 4.63 11.36
CA ARG A 157 -17.16 3.96 12.65
C ARG A 157 -18.50 3.22 12.68
N THR A 158 -18.48 1.94 13.05
CA THR A 158 -19.71 1.19 13.26
C THR A 158 -20.34 1.56 14.59
N THR A 159 -21.66 1.57 14.65
CA THR A 159 -22.44 1.65 15.89
C THR A 159 -22.76 0.27 16.47
N ASP A 160 -22.52 -0.78 15.69
CA ASP A 160 -22.70 -2.17 16.10
C ASP A 160 -21.49 -2.61 16.94
N ARG A 161 -21.72 -2.83 18.25
CA ARG A 161 -20.69 -3.24 19.21
C ARG A 161 -20.10 -4.62 18.90
N ALA A 162 -20.90 -5.54 18.38
CA ALA A 162 -20.42 -6.88 18.02
C ALA A 162 -19.40 -6.81 16.90
N ARG A 163 -19.68 -6.02 15.86
CA ARG A 163 -18.75 -5.78 14.74
C ARG A 163 -17.53 -4.97 15.15
N GLY A 164 -17.73 -3.98 16.06
CA GLY A 164 -16.63 -3.11 16.52
C GLY A 164 -15.58 -3.85 17.37
N ASN A 165 -15.94 -4.95 18.00
CA ASN A 165 -15.07 -5.73 18.87
C ASN A 165 -14.54 -7.03 18.21
N THR A 166 -14.80 -7.22 16.92
CA THR A 166 -14.26 -8.40 16.22
C THR A 166 -12.74 -8.24 16.05
N ASP A 167 -11.99 -9.19 16.63
CA ASP A 167 -10.54 -9.27 16.45
C ASP A 167 -10.23 -9.86 15.07
N PRO A 168 -9.41 -9.21 14.25
CA PRO A 168 -9.02 -9.70 12.93
C PRO A 168 -7.89 -10.74 12.96
N ASN A 169 -7.33 -11.07 14.14
CA ASN A 169 -6.21 -12.03 14.29
C ASN A 169 -6.65 -13.47 14.35
#